data_5c0f9b24e6ac8de9f1ea27a47cc6c55c
#
_entry.id   5c0f9b24e6ac8de9f1ea27a47cc6c55c
#
_cell.length_a   1.000
_cell.length_b   1.000
_cell.length_c   1.000
_cell.angle_alpha   90.00
_cell.angle_beta   90.00
_cell.angle_gamma   90.00
#
_symmetry.space_group_name_H-M   'P 1'
#
loop_
_entity.id
_entity.type
_entity.pdbx_description
1 polymer ?
#
loop_
_entity_poly.entity_id
_entity_poly.type
_entity_poly.pdbx_seq_one_letter_code
_entity_poly.pdbx_strand_id
1 'polypeptide(L)'
;MKTQRKYYCVAEHCFAVQSNNDVLLSLMTNYEPFLTTDGDLHNNTIFALHIEQDGLLNDHQRLSYTHIFTDNSEKDMPRIEVYKNNEGNWLFRISIVADSPICCELTSNTSFTQAQLHIAHDCQDTHFCIDNALMLLYAFRTAPLKTLEMH
;
A
#
# COMPACT_ATOMS: atom_id res chain seq x y z
N MET A 1 15.21 16.89 1.77
CA MET A 1 14.12 16.66 2.74
C MET A 1 14.32 15.38 3.49
N LYS A 2 14.04 15.43 4.79
CA LYS A 2 14.29 14.30 5.66
C LYS A 2 13.10 13.34 5.65
N THR A 3 13.34 12.06 5.39
CA THR A 3 12.31 11.03 5.48
C THR A 3 11.88 10.88 6.94
N GLN A 4 10.58 10.92 7.20
CA GLN A 4 10.03 10.64 8.51
C GLN A 4 9.40 9.26 8.52
N ARG A 5 9.55 8.56 9.64
CA ARG A 5 9.02 7.20 9.81
C ARG A 5 8.27 7.11 11.13
N LYS A 6 7.08 6.52 11.07
CA LYS A 6 6.25 6.23 12.24
C LYS A 6 5.92 4.77 12.30
N TYR A 7 5.76 4.25 13.52
CA TYR A 7 5.47 2.84 13.76
C TYR A 7 4.10 2.71 14.43
N TYR A 8 3.33 1.74 13.96
CA TYR A 8 1.98 1.47 14.45
C TYR A 8 1.87 -0.01 14.77
N CYS A 9 1.10 -0.35 15.82
CA CYS A 9 0.83 -1.75 16.18
C CYS A 9 -0.66 -1.97 16.31
N VAL A 10 -1.16 -2.96 15.57
CA VAL A 10 -2.57 -3.36 15.58
C VAL A 10 -2.62 -4.86 15.82
N ALA A 11 -3.35 -5.29 16.86
CA ALA A 11 -3.52 -6.72 17.18
C ALA A 11 -2.19 -7.47 17.23
N GLU A 12 -1.18 -6.90 17.91
CA GLU A 12 0.16 -7.46 18.09
C GLU A 12 1.04 -7.43 16.83
N HIS A 13 0.53 -6.91 15.71
CA HIS A 13 1.30 -6.78 14.48
C HIS A 13 1.72 -5.33 14.29
N CYS A 14 3.01 -5.09 14.14
CA CYS A 14 3.54 -3.74 13.97
C CYS A 14 3.99 -3.51 12.54
N PHE A 15 3.79 -2.29 12.06
CA PHE A 15 4.23 -1.90 10.73
C PHE A 15 4.76 -0.47 10.76
N ALA A 16 5.59 -0.15 9.77
CA ALA A 16 6.18 1.17 9.63
C ALA A 16 5.58 1.90 8.43
N VAL A 17 5.36 3.20 8.58
CA VAL A 17 4.93 4.07 7.49
C VAL A 17 5.90 5.24 7.43
N GLN A 18 6.40 5.53 6.23
CA GLN A 18 7.36 6.62 6.05
C GLN A 18 7.02 7.46 4.83
N SER A 19 7.42 8.72 4.86
CA SER A 19 7.27 9.63 3.73
C SER A 19 8.26 10.79 3.87
N ASN A 20 8.63 11.37 2.73
CA ASN A 20 9.37 12.64 2.72
C ASN A 20 8.42 13.83 2.85
N ASN A 21 7.10 13.59 2.88
CA ASN A 21 6.07 14.62 2.92
C ASN A 21 5.29 14.52 4.22
N ASP A 22 5.52 15.50 5.13
CA ASP A 22 4.86 15.54 6.43
C ASP A 22 3.34 15.62 6.33
N VAL A 23 2.83 16.26 5.28
CA VAL A 23 1.38 16.40 5.08
C VAL A 23 0.75 15.01 4.89
N LEU A 24 1.40 14.12 4.14
CA LEU A 24 0.89 12.76 3.96
C LEU A 24 0.85 12.00 5.28
N LEU A 25 1.90 12.11 6.09
CA LEU A 25 1.92 11.44 7.39
C LEU A 25 0.88 12.02 8.35
N SER A 26 0.57 13.31 8.23
CA SER A 26 -0.46 13.94 9.07
C SER A 26 -1.86 13.38 8.79
N LEU A 27 -2.06 12.75 7.63
CA LEU A 27 -3.34 12.11 7.29
C LEU A 27 -3.55 10.78 8.02
N MET A 28 -2.56 10.32 8.77
CA MET A 28 -2.63 9.08 9.55
C MET A 28 -3.29 9.25 10.91
N THR A 29 -4.12 10.30 11.10
CA THR A 29 -4.75 10.60 12.40
C THR A 29 -5.64 9.46 12.90
N ASN A 30 -6.31 8.73 12.00
CA ASN A 30 -7.14 7.58 12.37
C ASN A 30 -6.34 6.44 12.98
N TYR A 31 -5.03 6.44 12.76
CA TYR A 31 -4.12 5.39 13.27
C TYR A 31 -3.39 5.82 14.53
N GLU A 32 -3.56 7.06 15.00
CA GLU A 32 -2.88 7.56 16.20
C GLU A 32 -3.04 6.67 17.43
N PRO A 33 -4.23 6.06 17.70
CA PRO A 33 -4.36 5.16 18.83
C PRO A 33 -3.43 3.95 18.79
N PHE A 34 -2.90 3.62 17.60
CA PHE A 34 -2.00 2.49 17.40
C PHE A 34 -0.54 2.90 17.28
N LEU A 35 -0.26 4.20 17.37
CA LEU A 35 1.10 4.73 17.26
C LEU A 35 1.94 4.22 18.43
N THR A 36 3.16 3.78 18.14
CA THR A 36 4.08 3.31 19.16
C THR A 36 5.45 3.96 19.04
N THR A 37 6.07 4.21 20.18
CA THR A 37 7.44 4.69 20.26
C THR A 37 8.38 3.64 20.87
N ASP A 38 7.85 2.43 21.14
CA ASP A 38 8.63 1.35 21.73
C ASP A 38 9.65 0.82 20.73
N GLY A 39 10.93 1.04 20.99
CA GLY A 39 12.02 0.63 20.11
C GLY A 39 12.12 -0.88 19.92
N ASP A 40 11.71 -1.67 20.92
CA ASP A 40 11.76 -3.13 20.81
C ASP A 40 10.75 -3.65 19.78
N LEU A 41 9.63 -2.99 19.62
CA LEU A 41 8.61 -3.34 18.63
C LEU A 41 9.03 -2.98 17.21
N HIS A 42 9.91 -2.00 17.05
CA HIS A 42 10.38 -1.56 15.74
C HIS A 42 11.12 -2.64 14.96
N ASN A 43 11.72 -3.60 15.67
CA ASN A 43 12.47 -4.69 15.06
C ASN A 43 11.57 -5.82 14.56
N ASN A 44 10.28 -5.78 14.90
CA ASN A 44 9.30 -6.84 14.58
C ASN A 44 8.21 -6.35 13.63
N THR A 45 8.54 -5.38 12.79
CA THR A 45 7.55 -4.87 11.83
C THR A 45 7.28 -5.92 10.75
N ILE A 46 6.00 -6.11 10.45
CA ILE A 46 5.60 -7.06 9.40
C ILE A 46 5.73 -6.47 8.01
N PHE A 47 5.68 -5.14 7.89
CA PHE A 47 5.97 -4.46 6.63
C PHE A 47 6.37 -3.01 6.89
N ALA A 48 7.00 -2.40 5.87
CA ALA A 48 7.26 -0.97 5.83
C ALA A 48 6.67 -0.41 4.54
N LEU A 49 5.89 0.65 4.65
CA LEU A 49 5.25 1.33 3.53
C LEU A 49 5.81 2.74 3.38
N HIS A 50 6.31 3.05 2.18
CA HIS A 50 6.75 4.40 1.82
C HIS A 50 5.66 5.05 0.98
N ILE A 51 5.20 6.26 1.38
CA ILE A 51 4.09 6.96 0.74
C ILE A 51 4.60 8.22 0.07
N GLU A 52 4.26 8.41 -1.21
CA GLU A 52 4.57 9.65 -1.93
C GLU A 52 3.40 10.03 -2.85
N GLN A 53 3.18 11.33 -2.98
CA GLN A 53 2.22 11.86 -3.97
C GLN A 53 3.00 12.47 -5.14
N ASP A 54 3.88 11.67 -5.72
CA ASP A 54 4.76 12.06 -6.81
C ASP A 54 4.26 11.62 -8.19
N GLY A 55 3.05 11.11 -8.25
CA GLY A 55 2.45 10.63 -9.49
C GLY A 55 2.55 9.11 -9.62
N LEU A 56 1.79 8.58 -10.56
CA LEU A 56 1.77 7.16 -10.86
C LEU A 56 3.05 6.74 -11.58
N LEU A 57 3.31 5.44 -11.64
CA LEU A 57 4.42 4.88 -12.39
C LEU A 57 4.33 5.30 -13.86
N ASN A 58 5.46 5.53 -14.49
CA ASN A 58 5.49 5.83 -15.92
C ASN A 58 5.28 4.54 -16.74
N ASP A 59 5.05 4.68 -18.05
CA ASP A 59 4.77 3.54 -18.92
C ASP A 59 5.91 2.53 -18.94
N HIS A 60 7.14 3.01 -18.92
CA HIS A 60 8.32 2.14 -18.92
C HIS A 60 8.35 1.26 -17.66
N GLN A 61 8.06 1.83 -16.51
CA GLN A 61 8.02 1.07 -15.24
C GLN A 61 6.89 0.03 -15.25
N ARG A 62 5.71 0.40 -15.78
CA ARG A 62 4.57 -0.51 -15.82
C ARG A 62 4.76 -1.68 -16.78
N LEU A 63 5.52 -1.49 -17.86
CA LEU A 63 5.73 -2.53 -18.87
C LEU A 63 6.39 -3.79 -18.32
N SER A 64 7.12 -3.67 -17.21
CA SER A 64 7.76 -4.83 -16.56
C SER A 64 6.76 -5.74 -15.85
N TYR A 65 5.52 -5.28 -15.64
CA TYR A 65 4.49 -6.02 -14.92
C TYR A 65 3.48 -6.65 -15.87
N THR A 66 3.03 -7.87 -15.53
CA THR A 66 2.03 -8.60 -16.29
C THR A 66 0.73 -8.66 -15.48
N HIS A 67 -0.38 -8.36 -16.11
CA HIS A 67 -1.70 -8.41 -15.47
C HIS A 67 -2.05 -9.82 -15.03
N ILE A 68 -2.50 -9.95 -13.78
CA ILE A 68 -2.94 -11.23 -13.19
C ILE A 68 -4.46 -11.29 -13.15
N PHE A 69 -5.11 -10.31 -12.50
CA PHE A 69 -6.56 -10.23 -12.46
C PHE A 69 -7.00 -8.82 -12.07
N THR A 70 -8.30 -8.55 -12.25
CA THR A 70 -8.92 -7.30 -11.85
C THR A 70 -10.16 -7.61 -11.01
N ASP A 71 -10.22 -7.00 -9.84
CA ASP A 71 -11.41 -7.05 -8.98
C ASP A 71 -12.23 -5.79 -9.23
N ASN A 72 -13.34 -5.94 -9.95
CA ASN A 72 -14.26 -4.84 -10.27
C ASN A 72 -15.71 -5.33 -10.26
N SER A 73 -16.00 -6.31 -9.40
CA SER A 73 -17.29 -7.02 -9.41
C SER A 73 -18.48 -6.14 -9.09
N GLU A 74 -18.29 -5.00 -8.42
CA GLU A 74 -19.37 -4.11 -8.03
C GLU A 74 -19.08 -2.68 -8.48
N LYS A 75 -20.10 -2.03 -9.06
CA LYS A 75 -20.00 -0.71 -9.66
C LYS A 75 -19.55 0.38 -8.68
N ASP A 76 -20.04 0.31 -7.44
CA ASP A 76 -19.78 1.34 -6.42
C ASP A 76 -18.58 1.01 -5.53
N MET A 77 -17.88 -0.07 -5.85
CA MET A 77 -16.71 -0.52 -5.09
C MET A 77 -15.41 -0.14 -5.81
N PRO A 78 -14.30 -0.07 -5.09
CA PRO A 78 -13.01 0.17 -5.72
C PRO A 78 -12.69 -0.89 -6.77
N ARG A 79 -12.03 -0.47 -7.85
CA ARG A 79 -11.43 -1.40 -8.81
C ARG A 79 -9.96 -1.56 -8.44
N ILE A 80 -9.52 -2.80 -8.32
CA ILE A 80 -8.13 -3.12 -8.02
C ILE A 80 -7.61 -4.03 -9.14
N GLU A 81 -6.63 -3.54 -9.90
CA GLU A 81 -5.94 -4.31 -10.93
C GLU A 81 -4.65 -4.85 -10.33
N VAL A 82 -4.42 -6.14 -10.44
CA VAL A 82 -3.28 -6.81 -9.82
C VAL A 82 -2.31 -7.30 -10.91
N TYR A 83 -1.05 -6.97 -10.74
CA TYR A 83 0.03 -7.30 -11.66
C TYR A 83 1.21 -7.91 -10.91
N LYS A 84 2.03 -8.66 -11.64
CA LYS A 84 3.25 -9.25 -11.09
C LYS A 84 4.36 -9.19 -12.16
N ASN A 85 5.59 -8.95 -11.72
CA ASN A 85 6.72 -8.95 -12.66
C ASN A 85 7.52 -10.25 -12.57
N ASN A 86 8.55 -10.37 -13.42
CA ASN A 86 9.37 -11.59 -13.49
C ASN A 86 10.16 -11.86 -12.21
N GLU A 87 10.39 -10.85 -11.40
CA GLU A 87 11.09 -10.99 -10.12
C GLU A 87 10.16 -11.38 -8.97
N GLY A 88 8.86 -11.48 -9.25
CA GLY A 88 7.86 -11.81 -8.25
C GLY A 88 7.34 -10.62 -7.48
N ASN A 89 7.68 -9.40 -7.88
CA ASN A 89 7.18 -8.20 -7.24
C ASN A 89 5.76 -7.88 -7.72
N TRP A 90 4.99 -7.25 -6.85
CA TRP A 90 3.57 -6.99 -7.09
C TRP A 90 3.32 -5.52 -7.42
N LEU A 91 2.28 -5.28 -8.22
CA LEU A 91 1.74 -3.94 -8.48
C LEU A 91 0.23 -4.01 -8.38
N PHE A 92 -0.35 -3.14 -7.56
CA PHE A 92 -1.79 -2.97 -7.42
C PHE A 92 -2.15 -1.57 -7.94
N ARG A 93 -3.02 -1.50 -8.95
CA ARG A 93 -3.50 -0.23 -9.49
C ARG A 93 -4.94 -0.04 -9.01
N ILE A 94 -5.20 1.04 -8.30
CA ILE A 94 -6.43 1.21 -7.53
C ILE A 94 -7.20 2.43 -8.00
N SER A 95 -8.50 2.24 -8.25
CA SER A 95 -9.47 3.31 -8.51
C SER A 95 -10.46 3.38 -7.36
N ILE A 96 -10.96 4.58 -7.05
CA ILE A 96 -11.92 4.78 -5.95
C ILE A 96 -13.22 4.02 -6.21
N VAL A 97 -13.70 4.10 -7.46
CA VAL A 97 -14.84 3.29 -7.93
C VAL A 97 -14.48 2.74 -9.30
N ALA A 98 -15.22 1.72 -9.75
CA ALA A 98 -14.87 0.94 -10.94
C ALA A 98 -14.67 1.79 -12.19
N ASP A 99 -15.45 2.84 -12.37
CA ASP A 99 -15.42 3.67 -13.58
C ASP A 99 -14.52 4.90 -13.47
N SER A 100 -13.86 5.10 -12.35
CA SER A 100 -12.97 6.26 -12.15
C SER A 100 -11.53 5.94 -12.58
N PRO A 101 -10.72 6.97 -12.86
CA PRO A 101 -9.30 6.76 -13.16
C PRO A 101 -8.55 6.14 -12.01
N ILE A 102 -7.40 5.55 -12.30
CA ILE A 102 -6.48 5.07 -11.28
C ILE A 102 -6.03 6.25 -10.42
N CYS A 103 -6.22 6.16 -9.10
CA CYS A 103 -5.83 7.22 -8.17
C CYS A 103 -4.52 6.95 -7.45
N CYS A 104 -4.12 5.67 -7.33
CA CYS A 104 -2.84 5.32 -6.72
C CYS A 104 -2.37 3.96 -7.21
N GLU A 105 -1.07 3.71 -7.02
CA GLU A 105 -0.43 2.44 -7.35
C GLU A 105 0.43 2.00 -6.18
N LEU A 106 0.25 0.74 -5.76
CA LEU A 106 1.03 0.14 -4.68
C LEU A 106 1.96 -0.90 -5.28
N THR A 107 3.27 -0.72 -5.09
CA THR A 107 4.26 -1.71 -5.47
C THR A 107 4.78 -2.40 -4.22
N SER A 108 5.10 -3.68 -4.33
CA SER A 108 5.59 -4.46 -3.20
C SER A 108 6.58 -5.51 -3.66
N ASN A 109 7.54 -5.85 -2.78
CA ASN A 109 8.38 -7.00 -3.01
C ASN A 109 7.56 -8.30 -2.89
N THR A 110 8.18 -9.42 -3.20
CA THR A 110 7.52 -10.73 -3.25
C THR A 110 6.83 -11.11 -1.93
N SER A 111 7.43 -10.75 -0.81
CA SER A 111 6.95 -11.15 0.52
C SER A 111 6.05 -10.12 1.20
N PHE A 112 5.77 -9.00 0.55
CA PHE A 112 4.96 -7.90 1.10
C PHE A 112 5.56 -7.28 2.37
N THR A 113 6.88 -7.28 2.48
CA THR A 113 7.59 -6.68 3.62
C THR A 113 8.06 -5.26 3.34
N GLN A 114 8.24 -4.91 2.07
CA GLN A 114 8.66 -3.57 1.64
C GLN A 114 7.76 -3.13 0.49
N ALA A 115 7.11 -1.99 0.66
CA ALA A 115 6.16 -1.50 -0.32
C ALA A 115 6.26 0.01 -0.50
N GLN A 116 5.80 0.48 -1.65
CA GLN A 116 5.73 1.90 -1.98
C GLN A 116 4.34 2.22 -2.51
N LEU A 117 3.74 3.29 -2.00
CA LEU A 117 2.46 3.80 -2.48
C LEU A 117 2.73 5.08 -3.28
N HIS A 118 2.36 5.05 -4.55
CA HIS A 118 2.45 6.20 -5.46
C HIS A 118 1.06 6.76 -5.67
N ILE A 119 0.84 7.99 -5.21
CA ILE A 119 -0.46 8.65 -5.32
C ILE A 119 -0.41 9.63 -6.48
N ALA A 120 -1.47 9.65 -7.30
CA ALA A 120 -1.56 10.57 -8.43
C ALA A 120 -1.47 12.02 -7.94
N HIS A 121 -0.83 12.89 -8.73
CA HIS A 121 -0.64 14.30 -8.36
C HIS A 121 -1.93 15.01 -8.03
N ASP A 122 -2.99 14.71 -8.77
CA ASP A 122 -4.30 15.38 -8.64
C ASP A 122 -5.27 14.63 -7.75
N CYS A 123 -4.85 13.54 -7.13
CA CYS A 123 -5.72 12.76 -6.26
C CYS A 123 -6.06 13.55 -4.99
N GLN A 124 -7.35 13.67 -4.70
CA GLN A 124 -7.82 14.34 -3.50
C GLN A 124 -8.24 13.37 -2.40
N ASP A 125 -8.32 12.10 -2.72
CA ASP A 125 -8.74 11.03 -1.79
C ASP A 125 -7.53 10.27 -1.24
N THR A 126 -6.55 11.01 -0.74
CA THR A 126 -5.30 10.44 -0.23
C THR A 126 -5.52 9.49 0.94
N HIS A 127 -6.52 9.78 1.81
CA HIS A 127 -6.90 8.87 2.89
C HIS A 127 -7.30 7.51 2.36
N PHE A 128 -8.13 7.47 1.32
CA PHE A 128 -8.56 6.24 0.68
C PHE A 128 -7.36 5.44 0.17
N CYS A 129 -6.42 6.11 -0.49
CA CYS A 129 -5.23 5.46 -1.02
C CYS A 129 -4.40 4.83 0.10
N ILE A 130 -4.15 5.56 1.17
CA ILE A 130 -3.37 5.08 2.30
C ILE A 130 -4.07 3.92 3.00
N ASP A 131 -5.37 4.05 3.27
CA ASP A 131 -6.15 3.02 3.94
C ASP A 131 -6.15 1.72 3.15
N ASN A 132 -6.33 1.79 1.83
CA ASN A 132 -6.34 0.60 0.98
C ASN A 132 -4.97 -0.07 0.93
N ALA A 133 -3.90 0.72 0.83
CA ALA A 133 -2.54 0.18 0.82
C ALA A 133 -2.25 -0.57 2.13
N LEU A 134 -2.57 0.05 3.26
CA LEU A 134 -2.34 -0.56 4.57
C LEU A 134 -3.17 -1.82 4.76
N MET A 135 -4.44 -1.79 4.32
CA MET A 135 -5.33 -2.94 4.42
C MET A 135 -4.80 -4.12 3.61
N LEU A 136 -4.36 -3.86 2.37
CA LEU A 136 -3.83 -4.91 1.51
C LEU A 136 -2.56 -5.53 2.10
N LEU A 137 -1.62 -4.70 2.53
CA LEU A 137 -0.36 -5.19 3.10
C LEU A 137 -0.61 -5.96 4.39
N TYR A 138 -1.45 -5.43 5.27
CA TYR A 138 -1.78 -6.10 6.52
C TYR A 138 -2.41 -7.46 6.26
N ALA A 139 -3.37 -7.51 5.32
CA ALA A 139 -4.04 -8.76 4.97
C ALA A 139 -3.07 -9.80 4.43
N PHE A 140 -2.19 -9.41 3.49
CA PHE A 140 -1.22 -10.34 2.91
C PHE A 140 -0.17 -10.81 3.92
N ARG A 141 0.18 -9.96 4.88
CA ARG A 141 1.17 -10.32 5.90
C ARG A 141 0.60 -11.16 7.03
N THR A 142 -0.71 -11.07 7.29
CA THR A 142 -1.35 -11.79 8.40
C THR A 142 -2.24 -12.95 7.93
N ALA A 143 -2.52 -13.05 6.63
CA ALA A 143 -3.35 -14.13 6.09
C ALA A 143 -2.66 -15.49 6.28
N PRO A 144 -3.41 -16.56 6.55
CA PRO A 144 -2.83 -17.90 6.60
C PRO A 144 -2.21 -18.27 5.24
N LEU A 145 -1.06 -18.95 5.27
CA LEU A 145 -0.34 -19.35 4.05
C LEU A 145 -1.21 -20.12 3.07
N LYS A 146 -2.02 -21.05 3.56
CA LYS A 146 -2.88 -21.83 2.67
C LYS A 146 -3.90 -20.99 1.91
N THR A 147 -4.30 -19.85 2.46
CA THR A 147 -5.18 -18.92 1.75
C THR A 147 -4.47 -18.30 0.55
N LEU A 148 -3.19 -17.99 0.71
CA LEU A 148 -2.38 -17.45 -0.38
C LEU A 148 -2.09 -18.51 -1.44
N GLU A 149 -1.94 -19.77 -1.03
CA GLU A 149 -1.65 -20.88 -1.95
C GLU A 149 -2.85 -21.27 -2.80
N MET A 150 -4.05 -20.96 -2.37
CA MET A 150 -5.27 -21.27 -3.12
C MET A 150 -5.49 -20.33 -4.31
N HIS A 151 -4.67 -19.34 -4.46
CA HIS A 151 -4.73 -18.39 -5.56
C HIS A 151 -3.58 -18.65 -6.53
#